data_689380369b062d927c8e616334378a0a
#
_entry.id   689380369b062d927c8e616334378a0a
#
_cell.length_a   1.000
_cell.length_b   1.000
_cell.length_c   1.000
_cell.angle_alpha   90.00
_cell.angle_beta   90.00
_cell.angle_gamma   90.00
#
_symmetry.space_group_name_H-M   'P 1'
#
loop_
_entity.id
_entity.type
_entity.pdbx_description
1 polymer ?
#
loop_
_entity_poly.entity_id
_entity_poly.type
_entity_poly.pdbx_seq_one_letter_code
_entity_poly.pdbx_strand_id
1 'polypeptide(L)' 'MVHKVILDGWYETEGGLMPIHEEGTSLNEIVYRLQKDDDDFGHTDMEFELELPSGEVKDVSKMISRIVSNV' A
#
# COMPACT_ATOMS: atom_id res chain seq x y z
N MET A 1 -7.59 -2.94 22.28
CA MET A 1 -7.82 -3.78 21.07
C MET A 1 -7.04 -3.19 19.91
N VAL A 2 -6.25 -3.99 19.24
CA VAL A 2 -5.42 -3.52 18.14
C VAL A 2 -6.20 -3.71 16.83
N HIS A 3 -6.41 -2.61 16.11
CA HIS A 3 -7.00 -2.65 14.78
C HIS A 3 -5.87 -2.63 13.77
N LYS A 4 -5.63 -3.80 13.18
CA LYS A 4 -4.55 -3.98 12.22
C LYS A 4 -5.11 -4.16 10.82
N VAL A 5 -4.50 -3.47 9.87
CA VAL A 5 -4.77 -3.70 8.46
C VAL A 5 -3.53 -4.26 7.80
N ILE A 6 -3.72 -5.03 6.73
CA ILE A 6 -2.62 -5.68 6.01
C ILE A 6 -2.70 -5.24 4.56
N LEU A 7 -1.62 -4.67 4.06
CA LEU A 7 -1.49 -4.29 2.66
C LEU A 7 -0.70 -5.37 1.94
N ASP A 8 -1.25 -5.90 0.86
CA ASP A 8 -0.65 -7.00 0.10
C ASP A 8 -0.78 -6.74 -1.39
N GLY A 9 0.30 -6.92 -2.12
CA GLY A 9 0.31 -6.71 -3.55
C GLY A 9 1.70 -6.50 -4.08
N TRP A 10 1.80 -5.71 -5.16
CA TRP A 10 3.08 -5.45 -5.81
C TRP A 10 3.05 -4.08 -6.50
N TYR A 11 4.24 -3.54 -6.76
CA TYR A 11 4.37 -2.37 -7.60
C TYR A 11 5.61 -2.51 -8.49
N GLU A 12 5.60 -1.80 -9.61
CA GLU A 12 6.67 -1.88 -10.59
C GLU A 12 7.84 -1.00 -10.18
N THR A 13 9.05 -1.56 -10.28
CA THR A 13 10.30 -0.85 -10.04
C THR A 13 11.21 -1.04 -11.24
N GLU A 14 12.34 -0.33 -11.27
CA GLU A 14 13.35 -0.52 -12.32
C GLU A 14 13.85 -1.95 -12.38
N GLY A 15 13.87 -2.64 -11.24
CA GLY A 15 14.32 -4.02 -11.16
C GLY A 15 13.24 -5.06 -11.41
N GLY A 16 12.00 -4.63 -11.74
CA GLY A 16 10.87 -5.51 -11.94
C GLY A 16 9.79 -5.29 -10.91
N LEU A 17 8.92 -6.28 -10.72
CA LEU A 17 7.83 -6.17 -9.76
C LEU A 17 8.34 -6.42 -8.35
N MET A 18 8.00 -5.52 -7.43
CA MET A 18 8.37 -5.63 -6.03
C MET A 18 7.16 -6.07 -5.22
N PRO A 19 7.16 -7.28 -4.64
CA PRO A 19 6.07 -7.72 -3.79
C PRO A 19 6.11 -6.99 -2.45
N ILE A 20 4.92 -6.64 -1.95
CA ILE A 20 4.78 -5.93 -0.68
C ILE A 20 3.79 -6.69 0.20
N HIS A 21 4.16 -6.86 1.45
CA HIS A 21 3.28 -7.40 2.49
C HIS A 21 3.58 -6.63 3.77
N GLU A 22 2.72 -5.68 4.10
CA GLU A 22 2.95 -4.78 5.23
C GLU A 22 1.74 -4.71 6.14
N GLU A 23 1.98 -4.55 7.43
CA GLU A 23 0.94 -4.38 8.43
C GLU A 23 1.04 -3.00 9.05
N GLY A 24 -0.09 -2.46 9.46
CA GLY A 24 -0.14 -1.17 10.13
C GLY A 24 -1.51 -0.90 10.71
N THR A 25 -1.70 0.30 11.25
CA THR A 25 -2.98 0.70 11.84
C THR A 25 -3.90 1.34 10.82
N SER A 26 -3.36 1.82 9.71
CA SER A 26 -4.16 2.42 8.64
C SER A 26 -3.40 2.33 7.32
N LEU A 27 -4.15 2.45 6.21
CA LEU A 27 -3.54 2.48 4.90
C LEU A 27 -2.58 3.67 4.74
N ASN A 28 -2.97 4.84 5.25
CA ASN A 28 -2.13 6.03 5.16
C ASN A 28 -0.77 5.84 5.83
N GLU A 29 -0.77 5.20 6.99
CA GLU A 29 0.47 4.91 7.71
C GLU A 29 1.39 4.01 6.89
N ILE A 30 0.83 2.95 6.31
CA ILE A 30 1.62 2.02 5.51
C ILE A 30 2.19 2.71 4.28
N VAL A 31 1.35 3.47 3.56
CA VAL A 31 1.78 4.20 2.37
C VAL A 31 2.90 5.17 2.71
N TYR A 32 2.76 5.89 3.82
CA TYR A 32 3.77 6.85 4.26
C TYR A 32 5.11 6.17 4.50
N ARG A 33 5.10 5.01 5.16
CA ARG A 33 6.34 4.25 5.40
C ARG A 33 6.99 3.78 4.10
N LEU A 34 6.18 3.28 3.18
CA LEU A 34 6.68 2.77 1.90
C LEU A 34 7.26 3.89 1.05
N GLN A 35 6.65 5.08 1.08
CA GLN A 35 7.20 6.23 0.36
C GLN A 35 8.52 6.71 0.94
N LYS A 36 8.74 6.55 2.22
CA LYS A 36 10.03 6.88 2.83
C LYS A 36 11.14 5.99 2.31
N ASP A 37 10.82 4.73 2.04
CA ASP A 37 11.80 3.77 1.54
C ASP A 37 12.01 3.91 0.04
N ASP A 38 10.97 4.31 -0.69
CA ASP A 38 11.00 4.43 -2.15
C ASP A 38 10.07 5.55 -2.60
N ASP A 39 10.64 6.65 -3.07
CA ASP A 39 9.88 7.82 -3.51
C ASP A 39 8.95 7.51 -4.69
N ASP A 40 9.24 6.46 -5.46
CA ASP A 40 8.41 6.09 -6.60
C ASP A 40 7.20 5.26 -6.22
N PHE A 41 7.12 4.83 -4.96
CA PHE A 41 5.98 4.03 -4.52
C PHE A 41 4.67 4.80 -4.74
N GLY A 42 3.73 4.15 -5.42
CA GLY A 42 2.44 4.73 -5.71
C GLY A 42 2.38 5.50 -7.02
N HIS A 43 3.54 5.71 -7.69
CA HIS A 43 3.62 6.45 -8.96
C HIS A 43 3.87 5.55 -10.16
N THR A 44 3.98 4.24 -9.96
CA THR A 44 4.19 3.27 -11.03
C THR A 44 3.01 2.31 -11.08
N ASP A 45 3.02 1.38 -12.01
CA ASP A 45 1.99 0.35 -12.05
C ASP A 45 2.00 -0.44 -10.76
N MET A 46 0.82 -0.74 -10.25
CA MET A 46 0.68 -1.44 -8.99
C MET A 46 -0.66 -2.15 -8.88
N GLU A 47 -0.70 -3.14 -8.02
CA GLU A 47 -1.94 -3.81 -7.67
C GLU A 47 -1.88 -4.15 -6.19
N PHE A 48 -2.80 -3.59 -5.40
CA PHE A 48 -2.81 -3.77 -3.96
C PHE A 48 -4.20 -4.08 -3.42
N GLU A 49 -4.22 -4.92 -2.42
CA GLU A 49 -5.42 -5.23 -1.64
C GLU A 49 -5.14 -4.89 -0.18
N LEU A 50 -6.18 -4.43 0.50
CA LEU A 50 -6.10 -4.14 1.93
C LEU A 50 -7.06 -5.05 2.67
N GLU A 51 -6.54 -5.83 3.61
CA GLU A 51 -7.36 -6.65 4.48
C GLU A 51 -7.66 -5.87 5.74
N LEU A 52 -8.95 -5.73 6.03
CA LEU A 52 -9.44 -5.01 7.22
C LEU A 52 -9.48 -5.95 8.42
N PRO A 53 -9.56 -5.40 9.65
CA PRO A 53 -9.65 -6.25 10.85
C PRO A 53 -10.82 -7.22 10.84
N SER A 54 -11.88 -6.90 10.10
CA SER A 54 -13.04 -7.78 9.95
C SER A 54 -12.78 -8.97 9.02
N GLY A 55 -11.66 -8.97 8.31
CA GLY A 55 -11.37 -9.96 7.29
C GLY A 55 -11.80 -9.57 5.88
N GLU A 56 -12.50 -8.43 5.75
CA GLU A 56 -12.88 -7.94 4.43
C GLU A 56 -11.65 -7.48 3.66
N VAL A 57 -11.61 -7.78 2.36
CA VAL A 57 -10.50 -7.41 1.49
C VAL A 57 -11.00 -6.43 0.44
N LYS A 58 -10.28 -5.33 0.26
CA LYS A 58 -10.64 -4.29 -0.71
C LYS A 58 -9.46 -3.98 -1.62
N ASP A 59 -9.76 -3.74 -2.91
CA ASP A 59 -8.75 -3.23 -3.84
C ASP A 59 -8.52 -1.75 -3.51
N VAL A 60 -7.28 -1.41 -3.21
CA VAL A 60 -6.92 -0.04 -2.79
C VAL A 60 -5.92 0.62 -3.72
N SER A 61 -5.67 0.05 -4.90
CA SER A 61 -4.69 0.59 -5.83
C SER A 61 -4.96 2.06 -6.17
N LYS A 62 -6.21 2.40 -6.46
CA LYS A 62 -6.58 3.79 -6.77
C LYS A 62 -6.46 4.70 -5.56
N MET A 63 -6.77 4.19 -4.38
CA MET A 63 -6.65 4.95 -3.14
C MET A 63 -5.20 5.31 -2.86
N ILE A 64 -4.29 4.37 -3.07
CA ILE A 64 -2.86 4.62 -2.88
C ILE A 64 -2.39 5.71 -3.85
N SER A 65 -2.82 5.62 -5.11
CA SER A 65 -2.48 6.62 -6.11
C SER A 65 -2.93 8.01 -5.69
N ARG A 66 -4.12 8.13 -5.11
CA ARG A 66 -4.63 9.41 -4.61
C ARG A 66 -3.84 9.93 -3.42
N ILE A 67 -3.50 9.03 -2.49
CA ILE A 67 -2.76 9.41 -1.30
C ILE A 67 -1.41 10.01 -1.69
N VAL A 68 -0.67 9.35 -2.58
CA VAL A 68 0.65 9.82 -2.99
C VAL A 68 0.56 11.08 -3.84
N SER A 69 -0.54 11.29 -4.56
CA SER A 69 -0.72 12.47 -5.40
C SER A 69 -1.08 13.72 -4.62
N ASN A 70 -1.56 13.57 -3.38
CA ASN A 70 -1.99 14.68 -2.53
C ASN A 70 -0.91 15.15 -1.56
N VAL A 71 0.28 14.65 -1.68
CA VAL A 71 1.40 15.00 -0.79
C VAL A 71 2.16 16.19 -1.33
#